data_d37448ece33420b21f1ffc02a3ba5049
#
_entry.id   d37448ece33420b21f1ffc02a3ba5049
#
_cell.length_a   1.000
_cell.length_b   1.000
_cell.length_c   1.000
_cell.angle_alpha   90.00
_cell.angle_beta   90.00
_cell.angle_gamma   90.00
#
_symmetry.space_group_name_H-M   'P 1'
#
loop_
_entity.id
_entity.type
_entity.pdbx_description
1 polymer ?
#
loop_
_entity_poly.entity_id
_entity_poly.type
_entity_poly.pdbx_seq_one_letter_code
_entity_poly.pdbx_strand_id
1 'polypeptide(L)'
;MKYKKKIAIIMLMVNIVVTLYLLLLSYYNRLSNDDWTFWNALSEKGIWGFIGETYLTWQGRFSGFFLTSLDLLVYQCLGNLILPTLVLILAGTYANYLLLKFYFPNINKKLLIVISNFLFYISILGLLDFTTFYWVCASGYIKFVVLSEFLFYFVIKKSSNIVDYILIILLSLLIGGSAETFTPIILLLIFVRVCYCYFKSYAIFIECKKELLALCVVFIGFLFMVFAPGNAVRLSSFEHDFSFSGLLLCLTKAFAQYFIYQLPKIFYATLALFPGIFVGQTLGESSTLGFMKNISVKKVISISSLILFIVIILAVLPGSIAVYALLPLRSLSFLSFVLVAHFFFIGIFLGINNYKLTYYVPLCFIVFFLILGYRFYKEIPNCQPYVNSLSKREFKLQILNEQILYRGVSDTLVYIQPLPDFKYKDLNCIYLDYMESLIYPNREKKINFKYFPFLYDELSSDKNNFRNISYKKRLNLKFDIAIVSK
;
A
#
# COMPACT_ATOMS: atom_id res chain seq x y z
N MET A 1 36.24 -4.49 5.64
CA MET A 1 35.90 -3.29 4.83
C MET A 1 35.51 -3.61 3.37
N LYS A 2 36.31 -4.40 2.59
CA LYS A 2 35.97 -4.74 1.19
C LYS A 2 34.60 -5.44 1.00
N TYR A 3 34.20 -6.35 1.91
CA TYR A 3 32.95 -7.08 1.83
C TYR A 3 31.71 -6.15 2.03
N LYS A 4 31.78 -5.24 3.00
CA LYS A 4 30.71 -4.25 3.24
C LYS A 4 30.45 -3.37 2.00
N LYS A 5 31.52 -2.96 1.29
CA LYS A 5 31.42 -2.18 0.05
C LYS A 5 30.75 -2.99 -1.08
N LYS A 6 31.08 -4.29 -1.21
CA LYS A 6 30.45 -5.17 -2.22
C LYS A 6 28.94 -5.30 -1.99
N ILE A 7 28.50 -5.53 -0.75
CA ILE A 7 27.07 -5.62 -0.41
C ILE A 7 26.34 -4.32 -0.77
N ALA A 8 26.88 -3.16 -0.41
CA ALA A 8 26.29 -1.87 -0.73
C ALA A 8 26.16 -1.64 -2.25
N ILE A 9 27.12 -2.08 -3.04
CA ILE A 9 27.08 -2.00 -4.51
C ILE A 9 25.97 -2.92 -5.05
N ILE A 10 25.86 -4.16 -4.56
CA ILE A 10 24.80 -5.09 -4.98
C ILE A 10 23.43 -4.50 -4.65
N MET A 11 23.22 -3.98 -3.43
CA MET A 11 21.97 -3.32 -3.06
C MET A 11 21.64 -2.13 -3.96
N LEU A 12 22.64 -1.32 -4.31
CA LEU A 12 22.45 -0.18 -5.22
C LEU A 12 22.02 -0.66 -6.62
N MET A 13 22.63 -1.72 -7.16
CA MET A 13 22.24 -2.30 -8.44
C MET A 13 20.80 -2.83 -8.39
N VAL A 14 20.42 -3.55 -7.31
CA VAL A 14 19.05 -4.00 -7.10
C VAL A 14 18.09 -2.81 -7.14
N ASN A 15 18.40 -1.76 -6.39
CA ASN A 15 17.55 -0.57 -6.31
C ASN A 15 17.34 0.08 -7.68
N ILE A 16 18.39 0.19 -8.48
CA ILE A 16 18.30 0.75 -9.85
C ILE A 16 17.38 -0.12 -10.72
N VAL A 17 17.60 -1.44 -10.74
CA VAL A 17 16.77 -2.36 -11.53
C VAL A 17 15.31 -2.31 -11.11
N VAL A 18 15.03 -2.31 -9.80
CA VAL A 18 13.65 -2.21 -9.28
C VAL A 18 13.02 -0.87 -9.65
N THR A 19 13.77 0.24 -9.52
CA THR A 19 13.27 1.57 -9.94
C THR A 19 12.83 1.56 -11.40
N LEU A 20 13.73 1.10 -12.30
CA LEU A 20 13.42 1.05 -13.73
C LEU A 20 12.21 0.16 -14.03
N TYR A 21 12.13 -0.99 -13.36
CA TYR A 21 11.00 -1.91 -13.49
C TYR A 21 9.67 -1.26 -13.06
N LEU A 22 9.62 -0.60 -11.89
CA LEU A 22 8.42 0.05 -11.40
C LEU A 22 8.00 1.22 -12.30
N LEU A 23 8.94 2.02 -12.79
CA LEU A 23 8.65 3.14 -13.70
C LEU A 23 8.14 2.63 -15.06
N LEU A 24 8.72 1.55 -15.58
CA LEU A 24 8.28 0.94 -16.84
C LEU A 24 6.83 0.40 -16.70
N LEU A 25 6.50 -0.27 -15.62
CA LEU A 25 5.13 -0.69 -15.36
C LEU A 25 4.19 0.52 -15.24
N SER A 26 4.61 1.60 -14.57
CA SER A 26 3.81 2.82 -14.43
C SER A 26 3.52 3.50 -15.77
N TYR A 27 4.43 3.38 -16.74
CA TYR A 27 4.21 3.85 -18.11
C TYR A 27 3.07 3.10 -18.81
N TYR A 28 2.97 1.79 -18.58
CA TYR A 28 1.92 0.94 -19.16
C TYR A 28 0.62 0.94 -18.36
N ASN A 29 0.61 1.48 -17.16
CA ASN A 29 -0.59 1.50 -16.32
C ASN A 29 -1.69 2.37 -16.94
N ARG A 30 -2.93 1.91 -16.87
CA ARG A 30 -4.13 2.60 -17.37
C ARG A 30 -5.20 2.63 -16.29
N LEU A 31 -6.03 3.67 -16.34
CA LEU A 31 -7.18 3.78 -15.44
C LEU A 31 -8.13 2.60 -15.64
N SER A 32 -8.67 2.10 -14.54
CA SER A 32 -9.56 0.94 -14.53
C SER A 32 -10.57 1.02 -13.39
N ASN A 33 -11.73 0.39 -13.57
CA ASN A 33 -12.77 0.24 -12.55
C ASN A 33 -13.17 1.58 -11.89
N ASP A 34 -13.00 1.71 -10.56
CA ASP A 34 -13.35 2.90 -9.79
C ASP A 34 -12.63 4.17 -10.28
N ASP A 35 -11.45 4.02 -10.89
CA ASP A 35 -10.72 5.17 -11.44
C ASP A 35 -11.55 5.93 -12.48
N TRP A 36 -12.39 5.24 -13.28
CA TRP A 36 -13.26 5.90 -14.25
C TRP A 36 -14.35 6.72 -13.58
N THR A 37 -14.92 6.21 -12.49
CA THR A 37 -15.93 6.92 -11.70
C THR A 37 -15.32 8.18 -11.07
N PHE A 38 -14.15 8.04 -10.47
CA PHE A 38 -13.45 9.15 -9.84
C PHE A 38 -12.94 10.18 -10.85
N TRP A 39 -12.48 9.72 -12.03
CA TRP A 39 -12.15 10.61 -13.14
C TRP A 39 -13.35 11.48 -13.55
N ASN A 40 -14.52 10.86 -13.74
CA ASN A 40 -15.72 11.57 -14.13
C ASN A 40 -16.13 12.60 -13.07
N ALA A 41 -16.19 12.19 -11.80
CA ALA A 41 -16.56 13.06 -10.70
C ALA A 41 -15.57 14.24 -10.55
N LEU A 42 -14.26 13.97 -10.67
CA LEU A 42 -13.22 14.99 -10.64
C LEU A 42 -13.34 15.98 -11.81
N SER A 43 -13.58 15.48 -13.01
CA SER A 43 -13.72 16.32 -14.23
C SER A 43 -14.95 17.23 -14.18
N GLU A 44 -16.05 16.78 -13.55
CA GLU A 44 -17.29 17.55 -13.47
C GLU A 44 -17.33 18.52 -12.30
N LYS A 45 -16.78 18.15 -11.14
CA LYS A 45 -16.97 18.85 -9.87
C LYS A 45 -15.69 19.47 -9.31
N GLY A 46 -14.56 19.19 -9.94
CA GLY A 46 -13.25 19.57 -9.42
C GLY A 46 -12.88 18.79 -8.15
N ILE A 47 -11.69 19.08 -7.59
CA ILE A 47 -11.15 18.34 -6.43
C ILE A 47 -12.10 18.39 -5.23
N TRP A 48 -12.50 19.61 -4.85
CA TRP A 48 -13.30 19.80 -3.62
C TRP A 48 -14.72 19.28 -3.75
N GLY A 49 -15.34 19.43 -4.94
CA GLY A 49 -16.66 18.86 -5.21
C GLY A 49 -16.66 17.33 -5.19
N PHE A 50 -15.62 16.71 -5.78
CA PHE A 50 -15.43 15.25 -5.73
C PHE A 50 -15.25 14.74 -4.29
N ILE A 51 -14.38 15.39 -3.50
CA ILE A 51 -14.14 15.00 -2.09
C ILE A 51 -15.44 15.17 -1.28
N GLY A 52 -16.10 16.32 -1.41
CA GLY A 52 -17.33 16.62 -0.66
C GLY A 52 -18.45 15.65 -0.98
N GLU A 53 -18.70 15.35 -2.26
CA GLU A 53 -19.70 14.38 -2.66
C GLU A 53 -19.41 12.99 -2.08
N THR A 54 -18.17 12.51 -2.25
CA THR A 54 -17.79 11.18 -1.79
C THR A 54 -17.87 11.07 -0.27
N TYR A 55 -17.51 12.14 0.45
CA TYR A 55 -17.64 12.24 1.91
C TYR A 55 -19.10 12.13 2.37
N LEU A 56 -20.02 12.76 1.64
CA LEU A 56 -21.45 12.76 1.99
C LEU A 56 -22.18 11.48 1.57
N THR A 57 -21.77 10.86 0.45
CA THR A 57 -22.58 9.80 -0.18
C THR A 57 -21.96 8.41 -0.16
N TRP A 58 -20.67 8.27 0.15
CA TRP A 58 -19.98 6.99 0.01
C TRP A 58 -19.09 6.62 1.20
N GLN A 59 -18.08 7.44 1.54
CA GLN A 59 -17.15 7.13 2.64
C GLN A 59 -16.35 8.36 3.09
N GLY A 60 -15.97 8.37 4.38
CA GLY A 60 -15.33 9.51 5.04
C GLY A 60 -13.82 9.70 4.76
N ARG A 61 -13.18 8.90 3.91
CA ARG A 61 -11.72 8.92 3.66
C ARG A 61 -11.27 10.13 2.84
N PHE A 62 -11.55 11.36 3.31
CA PHE A 62 -11.31 12.59 2.55
C PHE A 62 -9.86 12.75 2.08
N SER A 63 -8.87 12.34 2.89
CA SER A 63 -7.46 12.40 2.49
C SER A 63 -7.11 11.40 1.39
N GLY A 64 -7.76 10.22 1.38
CA GLY A 64 -7.61 9.24 0.32
C GLY A 64 -8.06 9.80 -1.03
N PHE A 65 -9.24 10.42 -1.06
CA PHE A 65 -9.76 11.06 -2.28
C PHE A 65 -8.93 12.26 -2.73
N PHE A 66 -8.41 13.04 -1.79
CA PHE A 66 -7.48 14.13 -2.11
C PHE A 66 -6.23 13.60 -2.84
N LEU A 67 -5.56 12.57 -2.30
CA LEU A 67 -4.36 11.99 -2.93
C LEU A 67 -4.68 11.31 -4.27
N THR A 68 -5.83 10.64 -4.37
CA THR A 68 -6.33 10.07 -5.63
C THR A 68 -6.58 11.15 -6.68
N SER A 69 -7.17 12.29 -6.28
CA SER A 69 -7.40 13.43 -7.19
C SER A 69 -6.09 13.95 -7.79
N LEU A 70 -5.03 14.04 -6.98
CA LEU A 70 -3.72 14.50 -7.48
C LEU A 70 -3.14 13.54 -8.54
N ASP A 71 -3.23 12.22 -8.32
CA ASP A 71 -2.78 11.24 -9.30
C ASP A 71 -3.60 11.31 -10.61
N LEU A 72 -4.92 11.46 -10.49
CA LEU A 72 -5.79 11.59 -11.65
C LEU A 72 -5.51 12.87 -12.45
N LEU A 73 -5.26 14.01 -11.78
CA LEU A 73 -4.85 15.24 -12.46
C LEU A 73 -3.53 15.06 -13.21
N VAL A 74 -2.54 14.40 -12.60
CA VAL A 74 -1.27 14.11 -13.29
C VAL A 74 -1.53 13.18 -14.48
N TYR A 75 -2.39 12.17 -14.33
CA TYR A 75 -2.76 11.30 -15.44
C TYR A 75 -3.49 12.07 -16.56
N GLN A 76 -4.35 13.06 -16.25
CA GLN A 76 -4.99 13.92 -17.22
C GLN A 76 -3.97 14.71 -18.07
N CYS A 77 -2.90 15.20 -17.42
CA CYS A 77 -1.87 15.97 -18.09
C CYS A 77 -0.88 15.12 -18.90
N LEU A 78 -0.50 13.94 -18.39
CA LEU A 78 0.62 13.16 -18.92
C LEU A 78 0.20 11.84 -19.61
N GLY A 79 -1.04 11.38 -19.45
CA GLY A 79 -1.53 10.11 -19.98
C GLY A 79 -0.89 8.86 -19.32
N ASN A 80 -0.10 9.02 -18.26
CA ASN A 80 0.57 7.95 -17.53
C ASN A 80 0.81 8.31 -16.06
N LEU A 81 1.24 7.32 -15.27
CA LEU A 81 1.48 7.45 -13.84
C LEU A 81 2.97 7.38 -13.44
N ILE A 82 3.89 7.65 -14.37
CA ILE A 82 5.34 7.65 -14.08
C ILE A 82 5.68 8.67 -12.99
N LEU A 83 5.18 9.90 -13.12
CA LEU A 83 5.48 10.98 -12.17
C LEU A 83 4.97 10.69 -10.75
N PRO A 84 3.70 10.30 -10.52
CA PRO A 84 3.24 9.88 -9.20
C PRO A 84 4.07 8.74 -8.60
N THR A 85 4.42 7.74 -9.41
CA THR A 85 5.26 6.62 -8.97
C THR A 85 6.66 7.07 -8.59
N LEU A 86 7.29 7.91 -9.40
CA LEU A 86 8.62 8.46 -9.10
C LEU A 86 8.62 9.28 -7.81
N VAL A 87 7.62 10.16 -7.64
CA VAL A 87 7.45 10.95 -6.42
C VAL A 87 7.27 10.05 -5.20
N LEU A 88 6.46 9.00 -5.30
CA LEU A 88 6.24 8.04 -4.21
C LEU A 88 7.52 7.27 -3.84
N ILE A 89 8.31 6.83 -4.82
CA ILE A 89 9.60 6.16 -4.59
C ILE A 89 10.59 7.10 -3.90
N LEU A 90 10.72 8.33 -4.40
CA LEU A 90 11.63 9.31 -3.81
C LEU A 90 11.20 9.72 -2.41
N ALA A 91 9.90 9.99 -2.20
CA ALA A 91 9.36 10.35 -0.90
C ALA A 91 9.51 9.21 0.12
N GLY A 92 9.17 7.96 -0.24
CA GLY A 92 9.32 6.81 0.65
C GLY A 92 10.78 6.52 0.98
N THR A 93 11.68 6.58 -0.02
CA THR A 93 13.12 6.47 0.23
C THR A 93 13.62 7.55 1.19
N TYR A 94 13.18 8.80 1.00
CA TYR A 94 13.62 9.93 1.81
C TYR A 94 13.05 9.88 3.24
N ALA A 95 11.79 9.49 3.41
CA ALA A 95 11.16 9.32 4.71
C ALA A 95 11.90 8.25 5.54
N ASN A 96 12.12 7.06 4.96
CA ASN A 96 12.94 6.01 5.56
C ASN A 96 14.35 6.49 5.89
N TYR A 97 15.00 7.24 4.99
CA TYR A 97 16.33 7.80 5.23
C TYR A 97 16.35 8.74 6.43
N LEU A 98 15.37 9.63 6.57
CA LEU A 98 15.29 10.55 7.69
C LEU A 98 15.16 9.80 9.02
N LEU A 99 14.30 8.79 9.10
CA LEU A 99 14.14 7.96 10.29
C LEU A 99 15.42 7.17 10.61
N LEU A 100 16.00 6.49 9.60
CA LEU A 100 17.25 5.76 9.82
C LEU A 100 18.41 6.68 10.21
N LYS A 101 18.50 7.87 9.62
CA LYS A 101 19.52 8.86 9.96
C LYS A 101 19.36 9.41 11.38
N PHE A 102 18.12 9.55 11.84
CA PHE A 102 17.85 9.96 13.22
C PHE A 102 18.33 8.89 14.22
N TYR A 103 18.00 7.60 13.98
CA TYR A 103 18.38 6.52 14.88
C TYR A 103 19.86 6.09 14.73
N PHE A 104 20.44 6.26 13.55
CA PHE A 104 21.81 5.80 13.21
C PHE A 104 22.66 6.94 12.63
N PRO A 105 22.91 8.03 13.42
CA PRO A 105 23.58 9.23 12.93
C PRO A 105 25.01 8.99 12.44
N ASN A 106 25.69 7.97 12.95
CA ASN A 106 27.09 7.66 12.64
C ASN A 106 27.26 6.80 11.38
N ILE A 107 26.19 6.31 10.79
CA ILE A 107 26.29 5.53 9.55
C ILE A 107 26.41 6.48 8.35
N ASN A 108 27.21 6.06 7.36
CA ASN A 108 27.44 6.82 6.14
C ASN A 108 26.11 7.14 5.42
N LYS A 109 25.91 8.42 5.06
CA LYS A 109 24.66 8.91 4.43
C LYS A 109 24.31 8.15 3.14
N LYS A 110 25.29 7.90 2.26
CA LYS A 110 25.07 7.19 0.98
C LYS A 110 24.56 5.77 1.23
N LEU A 111 25.15 5.09 2.21
CA LEU A 111 24.72 3.74 2.59
C LEU A 111 23.31 3.73 3.17
N LEU A 112 22.96 4.70 4.04
CA LEU A 112 21.61 4.82 4.59
C LEU A 112 20.56 5.05 3.48
N ILE A 113 20.86 5.86 2.46
CA ILE A 113 19.96 6.07 1.32
C ILE A 113 19.74 4.75 0.56
N VAL A 114 20.80 3.98 0.30
CA VAL A 114 20.70 2.68 -0.38
C VAL A 114 19.85 1.69 0.42
N ILE A 115 20.06 1.63 1.75
CA ILE A 115 19.26 0.77 2.64
C ILE A 115 17.80 1.23 2.67
N SER A 116 17.53 2.53 2.81
CA SER A 116 16.19 3.11 2.86
C SER A 116 15.38 2.77 1.61
N ASN A 117 16.00 2.92 0.45
CA ASN A 117 15.40 2.60 -0.82
C ASN A 117 15.12 1.09 -0.95
N PHE A 118 16.07 0.25 -0.54
CA PHE A 118 15.92 -1.21 -0.55
C PHE A 118 14.77 -1.67 0.37
N LEU A 119 14.66 -1.14 1.59
CA LEU A 119 13.57 -1.45 2.52
C LEU A 119 12.22 -1.05 1.93
N PHE A 120 12.12 0.12 1.31
CA PHE A 120 10.92 0.57 0.63
C PHE A 120 10.51 -0.40 -0.49
N TYR A 121 11.46 -0.86 -1.30
CA TYR A 121 11.19 -1.81 -2.38
C TYR A 121 10.76 -3.19 -1.89
N ILE A 122 11.39 -3.73 -0.85
CA ILE A 122 10.95 -4.99 -0.26
C ILE A 122 9.49 -4.87 0.23
N SER A 123 9.14 -3.76 0.85
CA SER A 123 7.78 -3.52 1.33
C SER A 123 6.75 -3.52 0.20
N ILE A 124 7.08 -2.91 -0.94
CA ILE A 124 6.18 -2.87 -2.11
C ILE A 124 6.15 -4.22 -2.83
N LEU A 125 7.30 -4.82 -3.11
CA LEU A 125 7.38 -6.08 -3.86
C LEU A 125 6.79 -7.26 -3.08
N GLY A 126 6.72 -7.16 -1.75
CA GLY A 126 6.05 -8.10 -0.87
C GLY A 126 4.52 -8.01 -0.92
N LEU A 127 3.91 -7.04 -1.59
CA LEU A 127 2.46 -6.96 -1.72
C LEU A 127 1.96 -8.14 -2.55
N LEU A 128 1.03 -8.92 -1.99
CA LEU A 128 0.35 -9.99 -2.75
C LEU A 128 -0.50 -9.43 -3.88
N ASP A 129 -1.19 -8.33 -3.57
CA ASP A 129 -1.94 -7.56 -4.54
C ASP A 129 -1.08 -6.38 -4.98
N PHE A 130 -0.16 -6.63 -5.93
CA PHE A 130 0.70 -5.61 -6.48
C PHE A 130 -0.08 -4.52 -7.23
N THR A 131 -1.32 -4.82 -7.62
CA THR A 131 -2.25 -3.84 -8.18
C THR A 131 -2.49 -2.67 -7.22
N THR A 132 -2.39 -2.89 -5.89
CA THR A 132 -2.49 -1.84 -4.88
C THR A 132 -1.49 -0.69 -5.11
N PHE A 133 -0.31 -0.99 -5.66
CA PHE A 133 0.68 0.04 -5.97
C PHE A 133 0.32 0.83 -7.24
N TYR A 134 -0.25 0.18 -8.25
CA TYR A 134 -0.56 0.77 -9.54
C TYR A 134 -1.99 1.26 -9.69
N TRP A 135 -2.93 0.72 -8.93
CA TRP A 135 -4.31 1.18 -8.98
C TRP A 135 -4.45 2.51 -8.25
N VAL A 136 -4.88 3.55 -8.97
CA VAL A 136 -4.93 4.93 -8.46
C VAL A 136 -5.77 5.02 -7.19
N CYS A 137 -6.95 4.39 -7.18
CA CYS A 137 -7.84 4.37 -6.02
C CYS A 137 -7.25 3.65 -4.79
N ALA A 138 -6.28 2.75 -4.97
CA ALA A 138 -5.69 1.98 -3.89
C ALA A 138 -4.29 2.47 -3.49
N SER A 139 -3.59 3.20 -4.36
CA SER A 139 -2.23 3.69 -4.10
C SER A 139 -2.13 4.60 -2.87
N GLY A 140 -3.23 5.20 -2.46
CA GLY A 140 -3.35 6.02 -1.24
C GLY A 140 -2.87 5.31 0.02
N TYR A 141 -3.13 3.98 0.16
CA TYR A 141 -2.69 3.23 1.34
C TYR A 141 -1.16 3.23 1.53
N ILE A 142 -0.39 3.17 0.43
CA ILE A 142 1.08 3.23 0.51
C ILE A 142 1.54 4.66 0.77
N LYS A 143 0.89 5.66 0.19
CA LYS A 143 1.19 7.07 0.44
C LYS A 143 1.00 7.44 1.91
N PHE A 144 -0.03 6.90 2.57
CA PHE A 144 -0.24 7.14 4.00
C PHE A 144 0.87 6.57 4.88
N VAL A 145 1.47 5.44 4.51
CA VAL A 145 2.66 4.93 5.20
C VAL A 145 3.80 5.94 5.09
N VAL A 146 4.10 6.42 3.88
CA VAL A 146 5.16 7.41 3.64
C VAL A 146 4.90 8.72 4.41
N LEU A 147 3.66 9.20 4.40
CA LEU A 147 3.28 10.40 5.17
C LEU A 147 3.42 10.19 6.67
N SER A 148 3.12 8.98 7.19
CA SER A 148 3.30 8.67 8.61
C SER A 148 4.77 8.57 9.00
N GLU A 149 5.63 8.06 8.14
CA GLU A 149 7.09 8.07 8.36
C GLU A 149 7.63 9.50 8.48
N PHE A 150 7.16 10.43 7.62
CA PHE A 150 7.49 11.86 7.77
C PHE A 150 6.94 12.43 9.07
N LEU A 151 5.68 12.13 9.42
CA LEU A 151 5.09 12.60 10.69
C LEU A 151 5.93 12.14 11.86
N PHE A 152 6.28 10.86 11.96
CA PHE A 152 7.12 10.32 13.01
C PHE A 152 8.48 11.03 13.07
N TYR A 153 9.13 11.29 11.93
CA TYR A 153 10.38 12.02 11.90
C TYR A 153 10.23 13.43 12.50
N PHE A 154 9.23 14.21 12.08
CA PHE A 154 9.03 15.58 12.60
C PHE A 154 8.66 15.60 14.08
N VAL A 155 7.90 14.59 14.54
CA VAL A 155 7.54 14.43 15.95
C VAL A 155 8.79 14.14 16.81
N ILE A 156 9.65 13.20 16.40
CA ILE A 156 10.81 12.78 17.20
C ILE A 156 12.04 13.70 17.07
N LYS A 157 12.11 14.53 16.03
CA LYS A 157 13.22 15.45 15.79
C LYS A 157 13.41 16.42 16.97
N LYS A 158 14.62 16.49 17.51
CA LYS A 158 14.93 17.30 18.72
C LYS A 158 14.73 18.81 18.51
N SER A 159 15.30 19.36 17.43
CA SER A 159 15.11 20.77 17.08
C SER A 159 13.74 20.96 16.40
N SER A 160 13.02 22.01 16.75
CA SER A 160 11.75 22.35 16.13
C SER A 160 11.68 23.84 15.80
N ASN A 161 11.12 24.13 14.64
CA ASN A 161 10.78 25.48 14.20
C ASN A 161 9.28 25.51 13.83
N ILE A 162 8.76 26.67 13.49
CA ILE A 162 7.34 26.83 13.14
C ILE A 162 6.93 25.95 11.96
N VAL A 163 7.84 25.74 10.98
CA VAL A 163 7.59 24.90 9.82
C VAL A 163 7.36 23.43 10.23
N ASP A 164 8.12 22.92 11.21
CA ASP A 164 7.94 21.56 11.74
C ASP A 164 6.52 21.39 12.33
N TYR A 165 6.02 22.38 13.08
CA TYR A 165 4.65 22.34 13.63
C TYR A 165 3.58 22.39 12.54
N ILE A 166 3.76 23.22 11.52
CA ILE A 166 2.85 23.27 10.35
C ILE A 166 2.84 21.92 9.66
N LEU A 167 3.99 21.31 9.40
CA LEU A 167 4.09 20.01 8.77
C LEU A 167 3.45 18.90 9.63
N ILE A 168 3.64 18.94 10.96
CA ILE A 168 2.97 17.99 11.87
C ILE A 168 1.46 18.12 11.75
N ILE A 169 0.90 19.34 11.74
CA ILE A 169 -0.55 19.55 11.60
C ILE A 169 -1.05 19.01 10.26
N LEU A 170 -0.40 19.37 9.14
CA LEU A 170 -0.83 18.95 7.79
C LEU A 170 -0.74 17.44 7.62
N LEU A 171 0.38 16.82 8.02
CA LEU A 171 0.56 15.38 7.94
C LEU A 171 -0.43 14.62 8.85
N SER A 172 -0.65 15.13 10.06
CA SER A 172 -1.60 14.55 11.02
C SER A 172 -3.03 14.59 10.49
N LEU A 173 -3.44 15.69 9.86
CA LEU A 173 -4.76 15.82 9.25
C LEU A 173 -4.94 14.84 8.09
N LEU A 174 -3.94 14.72 7.20
CA LEU A 174 -3.95 13.77 6.10
C LEU A 174 -4.02 12.32 6.59
N ILE A 175 -3.28 11.98 7.64
CA ILE A 175 -3.28 10.64 8.22
C ILE A 175 -4.61 10.37 8.94
N GLY A 176 -5.16 11.35 9.67
CA GLY A 176 -6.45 11.24 10.34
C GLY A 176 -7.59 10.88 9.38
N GLY A 177 -7.61 11.48 8.19
CA GLY A 177 -8.61 11.22 7.14
C GLY A 177 -8.27 10.07 6.18
N SER A 178 -7.34 9.17 6.54
CA SER A 178 -6.80 8.17 5.60
C SER A 178 -7.67 6.91 5.47
N ALA A 179 -7.66 6.04 6.46
CA ALA A 179 -8.39 4.78 6.43
C ALA A 179 -8.64 4.24 7.85
N GLU A 180 -9.78 3.60 8.04
CA GLU A 180 -10.24 3.03 9.31
C GLU A 180 -9.32 1.90 9.81
N THR A 181 -8.63 1.22 8.91
CA THR A 181 -7.67 0.15 9.23
C THR A 181 -6.29 0.67 9.60
N PHE A 182 -5.92 1.87 9.16
CA PHE A 182 -4.58 2.42 9.31
C PHE A 182 -4.47 3.45 10.43
N THR A 183 -5.38 4.42 10.50
CA THR A 183 -5.34 5.53 11.45
C THR A 183 -5.28 5.10 12.91
N PRO A 184 -6.04 4.06 13.39
CA PRO A 184 -5.95 3.61 14.77
C PRO A 184 -4.55 3.14 15.18
N ILE A 185 -3.80 2.55 14.25
CA ILE A 185 -2.43 2.10 14.52
C ILE A 185 -1.51 3.30 14.72
N ILE A 186 -1.65 4.33 13.89
CA ILE A 186 -0.85 5.56 14.03
C ILE A 186 -1.18 6.26 15.35
N LEU A 187 -2.46 6.33 15.72
CA LEU A 187 -2.89 6.86 17.03
C LEU A 187 -2.25 6.08 18.18
N LEU A 188 -2.27 4.73 18.13
CA LEU A 188 -1.63 3.90 19.14
C LEU A 188 -0.13 4.17 19.22
N LEU A 189 0.58 4.23 18.08
CA LEU A 189 2.02 4.45 18.08
C LEU A 189 2.39 5.83 18.66
N ILE A 190 1.65 6.89 18.32
CA ILE A 190 1.86 8.23 18.90
C ILE A 190 1.52 8.20 20.39
N PHE A 191 0.42 7.56 20.80
CA PHE A 191 0.02 7.43 22.21
C PHE A 191 1.09 6.71 23.04
N VAL A 192 1.62 5.58 22.55
CA VAL A 192 2.73 4.86 23.21
C VAL A 192 3.95 5.77 23.36
N ARG A 193 4.22 6.61 22.37
CA ARG A 193 5.31 7.58 22.44
C ARG A 193 5.05 8.65 23.51
N VAL A 194 3.84 9.17 23.60
CA VAL A 194 3.41 10.11 24.67
C VAL A 194 3.58 9.47 26.04
N CYS A 195 3.13 8.24 26.24
CA CYS A 195 3.30 7.49 27.48
C CYS A 195 4.79 7.32 27.84
N TYR A 196 5.62 6.95 26.85
CA TYR A 196 7.07 6.82 27.07
C TYR A 196 7.70 8.13 27.56
N CYS A 197 7.36 9.26 26.96
CA CYS A 197 7.84 10.56 27.38
C CYS A 197 7.37 10.90 28.81
N TYR A 198 6.10 10.62 29.12
CA TYR A 198 5.52 10.83 30.45
C TYR A 198 6.28 10.05 31.55
N PHE A 199 6.48 8.75 31.32
CA PHE A 199 7.21 7.92 32.31
C PHE A 199 8.68 8.31 32.47
N LYS A 200 9.26 8.98 31.46
CA LYS A 200 10.65 9.42 31.52
C LYS A 200 10.85 10.69 32.31
N SER A 201 9.96 11.69 32.20
CA SER A 201 10.23 13.03 32.69
C SER A 201 9.10 13.64 33.52
N TYR A 202 7.92 13.06 33.59
CA TYR A 202 6.71 13.62 34.22
C TYR A 202 6.27 15.00 33.67
N ALA A 203 7.05 15.61 32.76
CA ALA A 203 6.80 16.94 32.18
C ALA A 203 6.16 16.85 30.81
N ILE A 204 5.02 16.12 30.72
CA ILE A 204 4.37 15.73 29.45
C ILE A 204 4.09 16.92 28.53
N PHE A 205 3.59 18.04 29.07
CA PHE A 205 3.23 19.21 28.25
C PHE A 205 4.43 19.96 27.68
N ILE A 206 5.60 19.83 28.29
CA ILE A 206 6.81 20.52 27.84
C ILE A 206 7.60 19.65 26.88
N GLU A 207 7.80 18.39 27.20
CA GLU A 207 8.65 17.49 26.42
C GLU A 207 7.92 16.82 25.25
N CYS A 208 6.58 16.63 25.32
CA CYS A 208 5.77 15.92 24.33
C CYS A 208 4.82 16.82 23.53
N LYS A 209 5.13 18.13 23.41
CA LYS A 209 4.24 19.07 22.68
C LYS A 209 3.90 18.62 21.26
N LYS A 210 4.88 18.10 20.52
CA LYS A 210 4.72 17.66 19.14
C LYS A 210 3.91 16.37 19.05
N GLU A 211 4.19 15.43 19.96
CA GLU A 211 3.45 14.18 20.06
C GLU A 211 1.99 14.43 20.43
N LEU A 212 1.72 15.31 21.41
CA LEU A 212 0.36 15.68 21.80
C LEU A 212 -0.38 16.39 20.68
N LEU A 213 0.28 17.35 19.99
CA LEU A 213 -0.30 18.02 18.84
C LEU A 213 -0.66 17.01 17.74
N ALA A 214 0.27 16.12 17.39
CA ALA A 214 0.03 15.08 16.39
C ALA A 214 -1.12 14.16 16.81
N LEU A 215 -1.14 13.71 18.07
CA LEU A 215 -2.19 12.85 18.60
C LEU A 215 -3.57 13.51 18.48
N CYS A 216 -3.68 14.76 18.93
CA CYS A 216 -4.93 15.52 18.88
C CYS A 216 -5.43 15.72 17.43
N VAL A 217 -4.54 16.14 16.52
CA VAL A 217 -4.93 16.42 15.13
C VAL A 217 -5.27 15.14 14.38
N VAL A 218 -4.50 14.04 14.55
CA VAL A 218 -4.84 12.74 13.96
C VAL A 218 -6.19 12.25 14.50
N PHE A 219 -6.43 12.38 15.80
CA PHE A 219 -7.68 11.95 16.43
C PHE A 219 -8.88 12.75 15.92
N ILE A 220 -8.76 14.08 15.83
CA ILE A 220 -9.81 14.94 15.25
C ILE A 220 -10.09 14.53 13.80
N GLY A 221 -9.07 14.38 12.97
CA GLY A 221 -9.22 13.92 11.58
C GLY A 221 -9.87 12.54 11.48
N PHE A 222 -9.53 11.63 12.40
CA PHE A 222 -10.14 10.30 12.51
C PHE A 222 -11.62 10.37 12.86
N LEU A 223 -12.00 11.24 13.81
CA LEU A 223 -13.43 11.45 14.15
C LEU A 223 -14.20 11.98 12.94
N PHE A 224 -13.66 12.98 12.23
CA PHE A 224 -14.29 13.47 11.00
C PHE A 224 -14.47 12.35 9.97
N MET A 225 -13.45 11.50 9.80
CA MET A 225 -13.55 10.38 8.87
C MET A 225 -14.62 9.37 9.30
N VAL A 226 -14.64 8.95 10.57
CA VAL A 226 -15.55 7.90 11.06
C VAL A 226 -17.02 8.37 11.05
N PHE A 227 -17.27 9.60 11.47
CA PHE A 227 -18.61 10.18 11.52
C PHE A 227 -19.11 10.79 10.20
N ALA A 228 -18.40 10.56 9.10
CA ALA A 228 -18.84 11.01 7.79
C ALA A 228 -20.21 10.42 7.41
N PRO A 229 -21.14 11.22 6.88
CA PRO A 229 -22.47 10.73 6.46
C PRO A 229 -22.39 9.58 5.46
N GLY A 230 -21.43 9.62 4.54
CA GLY A 230 -21.20 8.57 3.54
C GLY A 230 -20.90 7.19 4.15
N ASN A 231 -20.32 7.12 5.35
CA ASN A 231 -20.09 5.84 6.02
C ASN A 231 -21.41 5.19 6.45
N ALA A 232 -22.40 5.95 6.88
CA ALA A 232 -23.73 5.43 7.21
C ALA A 232 -24.44 4.88 5.96
N VAL A 233 -24.33 5.59 4.82
CA VAL A 233 -24.86 5.13 3.54
C VAL A 233 -24.19 3.81 3.13
N ARG A 234 -22.87 3.73 3.24
CA ARG A 234 -22.14 2.52 2.91
C ARG A 234 -22.48 1.35 3.84
N LEU A 235 -22.60 1.59 5.15
CA LEU A 235 -22.95 0.54 6.11
C LEU A 235 -24.33 -0.04 5.81
N SER A 236 -25.31 0.76 5.42
CA SER A 236 -26.66 0.28 5.06
C SER A 236 -26.68 -0.66 3.84
N SER A 237 -25.60 -0.69 3.05
CA SER A 237 -25.45 -1.57 1.88
C SER A 237 -24.96 -2.99 2.21
N PHE A 238 -24.62 -3.27 3.48
CA PHE A 238 -24.16 -4.57 3.93
C PHE A 238 -25.14 -5.18 4.92
N GLU A 239 -25.32 -6.48 4.82
CA GLU A 239 -26.04 -7.25 5.85
C GLU A 239 -25.15 -7.45 7.06
N HIS A 240 -25.63 -7.08 8.25
CA HIS A 240 -24.89 -7.18 9.49
C HIS A 240 -25.59 -8.13 10.47
N ASP A 241 -24.84 -9.11 10.97
CA ASP A 241 -25.24 -9.92 12.13
C ASP A 241 -24.43 -9.47 13.35
N PHE A 242 -24.98 -8.55 14.12
CA PHE A 242 -24.35 -8.03 15.34
C PHE A 242 -24.47 -8.97 16.56
N SER A 243 -24.91 -10.22 16.36
CA SER A 243 -24.80 -11.21 17.42
C SER A 243 -23.36 -11.47 17.81
N PHE A 244 -23.11 -11.81 19.06
CA PHE A 244 -21.75 -12.12 19.55
C PHE A 244 -21.11 -13.27 18.74
N SER A 245 -21.90 -14.31 18.43
CA SER A 245 -21.47 -15.45 17.61
C SER A 245 -21.11 -15.03 16.18
N GLY A 246 -21.93 -14.15 15.57
CA GLY A 246 -21.69 -13.62 14.25
C GLY A 246 -20.41 -12.78 14.18
N LEU A 247 -20.21 -11.88 15.14
CA LEU A 247 -18.97 -11.10 15.25
C LEU A 247 -17.74 -11.96 15.45
N LEU A 248 -17.80 -12.98 16.33
CA LEU A 248 -16.68 -13.90 16.58
C LEU A 248 -16.34 -14.71 15.32
N LEU A 249 -17.36 -15.18 14.59
CA LEU A 249 -17.17 -15.91 13.34
C LEU A 249 -16.54 -15.01 12.25
N CYS A 250 -17.01 -13.77 12.12
CA CYS A 250 -16.46 -12.79 11.18
C CYS A 250 -14.98 -12.52 11.48
N LEU A 251 -14.65 -12.25 12.74
CA LEU A 251 -13.27 -12.02 13.18
C LEU A 251 -12.39 -13.23 12.93
N THR A 252 -12.83 -14.42 13.28
CA THR A 252 -12.07 -15.67 13.08
C THR A 252 -11.77 -15.87 11.59
N LYS A 253 -12.76 -15.69 10.72
CA LYS A 253 -12.58 -15.78 9.26
C LYS A 253 -11.61 -14.71 8.75
N ALA A 254 -11.74 -13.48 9.21
CA ALA A 254 -10.87 -12.37 8.80
C ALA A 254 -9.41 -12.62 9.22
N PHE A 255 -9.18 -13.12 10.45
CA PHE A 255 -7.85 -13.49 10.91
C PHE A 255 -7.26 -14.65 10.12
N ALA A 256 -8.00 -15.74 9.96
CA ALA A 256 -7.54 -16.90 9.21
C ALA A 256 -7.12 -16.51 7.79
N GLN A 257 -7.95 -15.77 7.09
CA GLN A 257 -7.63 -15.28 5.74
C GLN A 257 -6.44 -14.33 5.74
N TYR A 258 -6.38 -13.39 6.70
CA TYR A 258 -5.23 -12.51 6.79
C TYR A 258 -3.92 -13.31 6.85
N PHE A 259 -3.81 -14.29 7.76
CA PHE A 259 -2.60 -15.09 7.88
C PHE A 259 -2.28 -15.87 6.61
N ILE A 260 -3.27 -16.47 5.97
CA ILE A 260 -3.10 -17.20 4.72
C ILE A 260 -2.53 -16.30 3.63
N TYR A 261 -3.15 -15.14 3.41
CA TYR A 261 -2.72 -14.21 2.37
C TYR A 261 -1.41 -13.47 2.71
N GLN A 262 -1.02 -13.40 3.98
CA GLN A 262 0.22 -12.71 4.38
C GLN A 262 1.44 -13.63 4.40
N LEU A 263 1.27 -14.95 4.40
CA LEU A 263 2.41 -15.89 4.49
C LEU A 263 3.48 -15.65 3.40
N PRO A 264 3.14 -15.44 2.12
CA PRO A 264 4.13 -15.09 1.10
C PRO A 264 4.83 -13.75 1.37
N LYS A 265 4.14 -12.78 1.98
CA LYS A 265 4.75 -11.48 2.34
C LYS A 265 5.82 -11.62 3.40
N ILE A 266 5.65 -12.56 4.34
CA ILE A 266 6.65 -12.84 5.38
C ILE A 266 7.98 -13.22 4.72
N PHE A 267 7.96 -14.03 3.66
CA PHE A 267 9.16 -14.40 2.91
C PHE A 267 9.91 -13.16 2.38
N TYR A 268 9.21 -12.22 1.71
CA TYR A 268 9.84 -10.98 1.22
C TYR A 268 10.33 -10.12 2.38
N ALA A 269 9.56 -10.02 3.46
CA ALA A 269 9.91 -9.22 4.62
C ALA A 269 11.17 -9.75 5.33
N THR A 270 11.41 -11.08 5.34
CA THR A 270 12.64 -11.65 5.92
C THR A 270 13.91 -11.15 5.23
N LEU A 271 13.85 -10.70 3.98
CA LEU A 271 14.98 -10.10 3.29
C LEU A 271 15.48 -8.84 4.01
N ALA A 272 14.64 -8.16 4.80
CA ALA A 272 15.02 -7.01 5.60
C ALA A 272 15.97 -7.37 6.77
N LEU A 273 16.07 -8.64 7.16
CA LEU A 273 17.07 -9.09 8.14
C LEU A 273 18.49 -8.71 7.71
N PHE A 274 18.80 -8.82 6.42
CA PHE A 274 20.17 -8.62 5.92
C PHE A 274 20.67 -7.18 6.04
N PRO A 275 19.96 -6.16 5.52
CA PRO A 275 20.35 -4.78 5.78
C PRO A 275 20.32 -4.46 7.28
N GLY A 276 19.42 -5.07 8.06
CA GLY A 276 19.40 -4.96 9.52
C GLY A 276 20.68 -5.49 10.15
N ILE A 277 21.11 -6.71 9.82
CA ILE A 277 22.36 -7.30 10.32
C ILE A 277 23.55 -6.42 9.94
N PHE A 278 23.57 -5.92 8.72
CA PHE A 278 24.64 -5.05 8.25
C PHE A 278 24.73 -3.74 9.06
N VAL A 279 23.57 -3.10 9.33
CA VAL A 279 23.49 -1.93 10.20
C VAL A 279 23.94 -2.28 11.62
N GLY A 280 23.43 -3.39 12.18
CA GLY A 280 23.78 -3.85 13.52
C GLY A 280 25.26 -4.12 13.73
N GLN A 281 25.93 -4.76 12.76
CA GLN A 281 27.40 -4.97 12.80
C GLN A 281 28.18 -3.67 12.76
N THR A 282 27.71 -2.68 11.98
CA THR A 282 28.35 -1.37 11.93
C THR A 282 28.21 -0.61 13.25
N LEU A 283 27.08 -0.78 13.93
CA LEU A 283 26.81 -0.21 15.26
C LEU A 283 27.57 -0.95 16.37
N GLY A 284 27.70 -2.27 16.28
CA GLY A 284 28.42 -3.08 17.26
C GLY A 284 29.92 -2.77 17.35
N GLU A 285 30.48 -2.21 16.27
CA GLU A 285 31.84 -1.67 16.24
C GLU A 285 31.98 -0.31 16.96
N SER A 286 30.85 0.38 17.24
CA SER A 286 30.83 1.66 17.96
C SER A 286 30.44 1.44 19.43
N SER A 287 31.15 2.10 20.36
CA SER A 287 30.92 1.97 21.79
C SER A 287 29.57 2.51 22.31
N THR A 288 28.80 3.19 21.44
CA THR A 288 27.58 3.93 21.79
C THR A 288 26.35 3.07 22.12
N LEU A 289 26.36 1.77 21.83
CA LEU A 289 25.21 0.87 22.02
C LEU A 289 25.52 -0.36 22.89
N GLY A 290 26.48 -0.22 23.83
CA GLY A 290 26.85 -1.32 24.73
C GLY A 290 25.69 -1.93 25.52
N PHE A 291 24.67 -1.14 25.86
CA PHE A 291 23.48 -1.61 26.55
C PHE A 291 22.64 -2.61 25.69
N MET A 292 22.65 -2.47 24.37
CA MET A 292 21.92 -3.37 23.49
C MET A 292 22.54 -4.77 23.39
N LYS A 293 23.85 -4.90 23.66
CA LYS A 293 24.53 -6.20 23.69
C LYS A 293 24.04 -7.10 24.83
N ASN A 294 23.54 -6.50 25.90
CA ASN A 294 23.05 -7.24 27.08
C ASN A 294 21.60 -7.71 26.92
N ILE A 295 20.91 -7.32 25.82
CA ILE A 295 19.53 -7.73 25.60
C ILE A 295 19.52 -9.06 24.82
N SER A 296 18.90 -10.09 25.39
CA SER A 296 18.75 -11.38 24.72
C SER A 296 17.97 -11.23 23.41
N VAL A 297 18.51 -11.79 22.33
CA VAL A 297 17.85 -11.83 21.00
C VAL A 297 16.47 -12.50 21.11
N LYS A 298 16.33 -13.56 21.92
CA LYS A 298 15.03 -14.22 22.18
C LYS A 298 14.00 -13.25 22.76
N LYS A 299 14.39 -12.41 23.73
CA LYS A 299 13.50 -11.39 24.32
C LYS A 299 13.08 -10.35 23.29
N VAL A 300 14.00 -9.92 22.43
CA VAL A 300 13.69 -8.96 21.34
C VAL A 300 12.69 -9.57 20.36
N ILE A 301 12.92 -10.80 19.90
CA ILE A 301 12.01 -11.51 19.01
C ILE A 301 10.63 -11.63 19.64
N SER A 302 10.54 -12.10 20.89
CA SER A 302 9.26 -12.28 21.58
C SER A 302 8.48 -10.98 21.72
N ILE A 303 9.13 -9.90 22.18
CA ILE A 303 8.45 -8.60 22.36
C ILE A 303 8.04 -8.00 21.00
N SER A 304 8.93 -8.01 20.01
CA SER A 304 8.61 -7.43 18.70
C SER A 304 7.52 -8.24 17.96
N SER A 305 7.48 -9.57 18.13
CA SER A 305 6.41 -10.40 17.59
C SER A 305 5.07 -10.18 18.32
N LEU A 306 5.07 -9.93 19.61
CA LEU A 306 3.87 -9.54 20.35
C LEU A 306 3.33 -8.18 19.85
N ILE A 307 4.21 -7.20 19.67
CA ILE A 307 3.83 -5.89 19.11
C ILE A 307 3.25 -6.05 17.71
N LEU A 308 3.91 -6.83 16.85
CA LEU A 308 3.42 -7.14 15.51
C LEU A 308 2.02 -7.77 15.54
N PHE A 309 1.79 -8.73 16.44
CA PHE A 309 0.49 -9.37 16.61
C PHE A 309 -0.60 -8.37 17.03
N ILE A 310 -0.31 -7.47 17.97
CA ILE A 310 -1.23 -6.40 18.39
C ILE A 310 -1.56 -5.48 17.20
N VAL A 311 -0.56 -5.08 16.41
CA VAL A 311 -0.75 -4.23 15.22
C VAL A 311 -1.65 -4.93 14.19
N ILE A 312 -1.46 -6.23 13.97
CA ILE A 312 -2.32 -7.02 13.08
C ILE A 312 -3.77 -7.04 13.56
N ILE A 313 -3.99 -7.25 14.87
CA ILE A 313 -5.33 -7.22 15.46
C ILE A 313 -5.99 -5.87 15.19
N LEU A 314 -5.32 -4.78 15.51
CA LEU A 314 -5.84 -3.42 15.32
C LEU A 314 -6.09 -3.06 13.86
N ALA A 315 -5.33 -3.64 12.93
CA ALA A 315 -5.54 -3.44 11.50
C ALA A 315 -6.79 -4.18 10.98
N VAL A 316 -6.99 -5.42 11.43
CA VAL A 316 -8.05 -6.30 10.93
C VAL A 316 -9.39 -6.00 11.58
N LEU A 317 -9.40 -5.74 12.89
CA LEU A 317 -10.61 -5.62 13.70
C LEU A 317 -11.61 -4.56 13.22
N PRO A 318 -11.22 -3.26 13.07
CA PRO A 318 -12.21 -2.21 12.74
C PRO A 318 -12.86 -2.42 11.38
N GLY A 319 -12.07 -2.83 10.40
CA GLY A 319 -12.57 -3.03 9.05
C GLY A 319 -13.45 -4.27 8.92
N SER A 320 -13.11 -5.36 9.63
CA SER A 320 -13.93 -6.58 9.63
C SER A 320 -15.30 -6.36 10.28
N ILE A 321 -15.34 -5.56 11.35
CA ILE A 321 -16.60 -5.17 11.99
C ILE A 321 -17.42 -4.27 11.05
N ALA A 322 -16.79 -3.28 10.41
CA ALA A 322 -17.48 -2.31 9.57
C ALA A 322 -18.08 -2.91 8.29
N VAL A 323 -17.43 -3.92 7.69
CA VAL A 323 -17.89 -4.50 6.42
C VAL A 323 -18.61 -5.83 6.62
N TYR A 324 -18.48 -6.42 7.83
CA TYR A 324 -18.96 -7.77 8.16
C TYR A 324 -18.51 -8.86 7.16
N ALA A 325 -17.41 -8.60 6.51
CA ALA A 325 -16.82 -9.45 5.48
C ALA A 325 -15.30 -9.38 5.53
N LEU A 326 -14.68 -10.15 4.62
CA LEU A 326 -13.25 -10.11 4.42
C LEU A 326 -12.79 -8.74 3.91
N LEU A 327 -11.79 -8.19 4.57
CA LEU A 327 -11.18 -6.95 4.12
C LEU A 327 -10.48 -7.15 2.78
N PRO A 328 -10.65 -6.24 1.83
CA PRO A 328 -9.83 -6.24 0.63
C PRO A 328 -8.35 -6.19 1.01
N LEU A 329 -7.50 -7.02 0.40
CA LEU A 329 -6.06 -7.12 0.71
C LEU A 329 -5.35 -5.76 0.62
N ARG A 330 -5.81 -4.88 -0.29
CA ARG A 330 -5.29 -3.52 -0.45
C ARG A 330 -5.39 -2.68 0.82
N SER A 331 -6.45 -2.81 1.60
CA SER A 331 -6.63 -2.04 2.84
C SER A 331 -5.68 -2.47 3.97
N LEU A 332 -5.03 -3.63 3.82
CA LEU A 332 -4.03 -4.17 4.74
C LEU A 332 -2.60 -4.10 4.15
N SER A 333 -2.40 -3.44 3.01
CA SER A 333 -1.11 -3.37 2.31
C SER A 333 0.01 -2.74 3.16
N PHE A 334 -0.32 -1.79 4.04
CA PHE A 334 0.63 -1.16 4.95
C PHE A 334 1.30 -2.16 5.92
N LEU A 335 0.67 -3.30 6.21
CA LEU A 335 1.27 -4.33 7.06
C LEU A 335 2.52 -4.97 6.45
N SER A 336 2.73 -4.86 5.12
CA SER A 336 4.01 -5.24 4.51
C SER A 336 5.17 -4.39 5.04
N PHE A 337 4.93 -3.09 5.22
CA PHE A 337 5.94 -2.16 5.78
C PHE A 337 6.22 -2.48 7.25
N VAL A 338 5.19 -2.81 8.02
CA VAL A 338 5.34 -3.22 9.42
C VAL A 338 6.14 -4.52 9.54
N LEU A 339 5.87 -5.51 8.68
CA LEU A 339 6.64 -6.75 8.62
C LEU A 339 8.11 -6.50 8.26
N VAL A 340 8.37 -5.66 7.26
CA VAL A 340 9.73 -5.29 6.85
C VAL A 340 10.46 -4.59 8.00
N ALA A 341 9.81 -3.64 8.67
CA ALA A 341 10.38 -2.96 9.84
C ALA A 341 10.68 -3.93 10.98
N HIS A 342 9.78 -4.90 11.25
CA HIS A 342 9.97 -5.94 12.26
C HIS A 342 11.22 -6.79 11.98
N PHE A 343 11.35 -7.33 10.78
CA PHE A 343 12.52 -8.14 10.41
C PHE A 343 13.81 -7.31 10.34
N PHE A 344 13.75 -6.07 9.86
CA PHE A 344 14.88 -5.16 9.89
C PHE A 344 15.39 -4.93 11.32
N PHE A 345 14.48 -4.69 12.25
CA PHE A 345 14.80 -4.50 13.67
C PHE A 345 15.43 -5.75 14.29
N ILE A 346 14.86 -6.93 14.07
CA ILE A 346 15.47 -8.21 14.49
C ILE A 346 16.89 -8.33 13.89
N GLY A 347 17.05 -8.01 12.61
CA GLY A 347 18.35 -8.04 11.93
C GLY A 347 19.39 -7.17 12.61
N ILE A 348 19.01 -5.95 13.06
CA ILE A 348 19.92 -5.07 13.81
C ILE A 348 20.45 -5.76 15.08
N PHE A 349 19.57 -6.37 15.87
CA PHE A 349 19.98 -7.08 17.10
C PHE A 349 20.86 -8.29 16.81
N LEU A 350 20.55 -9.05 15.77
CA LEU A 350 21.42 -10.16 15.32
C LEU A 350 22.79 -9.65 14.92
N GLY A 351 22.87 -8.53 14.21
CA GLY A 351 24.14 -7.92 13.80
C GLY A 351 24.96 -7.41 14.97
N ILE A 352 24.35 -6.74 15.95
CA ILE A 352 25.03 -6.27 17.18
C ILE A 352 25.63 -7.44 17.97
N ASN A 353 24.97 -8.59 18.00
CA ASN A 353 25.43 -9.81 18.68
C ASN A 353 26.36 -10.68 17.81
N ASN A 354 26.92 -10.13 16.73
CA ASN A 354 27.92 -10.76 15.87
C ASN A 354 27.52 -12.09 15.23
N TYR A 355 26.23 -12.30 14.93
CA TYR A 355 25.81 -13.47 14.17
C TYR A 355 26.41 -13.43 12.77
N LYS A 356 27.16 -14.48 12.38
CA LYS A 356 27.86 -14.58 11.08
C LYS A 356 26.92 -14.85 9.89
N LEU A 357 25.69 -14.36 9.95
CA LEU A 357 24.70 -14.53 8.87
C LEU A 357 25.00 -13.70 7.60
N THR A 358 25.97 -12.81 7.67
CA THR A 358 26.39 -11.97 6.51
C THR A 358 26.87 -12.78 5.31
N TYR A 359 27.34 -14.03 5.50
CA TYR A 359 27.72 -14.91 4.39
C TYR A 359 26.54 -15.30 3.49
N TYR A 360 25.30 -15.29 4.02
CA TYR A 360 24.09 -15.64 3.26
C TYR A 360 23.47 -14.45 2.53
N VAL A 361 23.95 -13.22 2.78
CA VAL A 361 23.45 -12.01 2.13
C VAL A 361 23.50 -12.11 0.59
N PRO A 362 24.61 -12.55 -0.05
CA PRO A 362 24.64 -12.71 -1.50
C PRO A 362 23.60 -13.69 -2.03
N LEU A 363 23.40 -14.81 -1.32
CA LEU A 363 22.41 -15.83 -1.72
C LEU A 363 20.99 -15.25 -1.75
N CYS A 364 20.64 -14.46 -0.74
CA CYS A 364 19.30 -13.83 -0.68
C CYS A 364 19.10 -12.81 -1.80
N PHE A 365 20.15 -12.07 -2.16
CA PHE A 365 20.08 -11.17 -3.32
C PHE A 365 19.94 -11.94 -4.63
N ILE A 366 20.59 -13.08 -4.78
CA ILE A 366 20.42 -13.95 -5.95
C ILE A 366 18.97 -14.41 -6.05
N VAL A 367 18.40 -14.93 -4.94
CA VAL A 367 16.98 -15.35 -4.90
C VAL A 367 16.06 -14.18 -5.24
N PHE A 368 16.31 -13.00 -4.68
CA PHE A 368 15.54 -11.81 -4.98
C PHE A 368 15.61 -11.43 -6.46
N PHE A 369 16.78 -11.46 -7.07
CA PHE A 369 16.98 -11.21 -8.51
C PHE A 369 16.29 -12.24 -9.38
N LEU A 370 16.30 -13.52 -8.99
CA LEU A 370 15.60 -14.56 -9.73
C LEU A 370 14.08 -14.33 -9.72
N ILE A 371 13.53 -13.98 -8.57
CA ILE A 371 12.10 -13.65 -8.44
C ILE A 371 11.74 -12.41 -9.27
N LEU A 372 12.55 -11.37 -9.17
CA LEU A 372 12.35 -10.14 -9.96
C LEU A 372 12.49 -10.39 -11.45
N GLY A 373 13.51 -11.16 -11.86
CA GLY A 373 13.72 -11.56 -13.26
C GLY A 373 12.56 -12.38 -13.83
N TYR A 374 12.00 -13.30 -13.01
CA TYR A 374 10.82 -14.07 -13.38
C TYR A 374 9.60 -13.16 -13.59
N ARG A 375 9.35 -12.21 -12.66
CA ARG A 375 8.27 -11.23 -12.82
C ARG A 375 8.46 -10.38 -14.06
N PHE A 376 9.66 -9.83 -14.26
CA PHE A 376 9.99 -9.05 -15.46
C PHE A 376 9.71 -9.83 -16.74
N TYR A 377 10.16 -11.09 -16.81
CA TYR A 377 9.94 -11.97 -17.95
C TYR A 377 8.44 -12.22 -18.22
N LYS A 378 7.61 -12.35 -17.19
CA LYS A 378 6.17 -12.63 -17.32
C LYS A 378 5.32 -11.39 -17.55
N GLU A 379 5.69 -10.26 -16.96
CA GLU A 379 4.83 -9.05 -16.94
C GLU A 379 5.08 -8.15 -18.15
N ILE A 380 6.34 -7.81 -18.40
CA ILE A 380 6.68 -6.81 -19.44
C ILE A 380 6.19 -7.18 -20.84
N PRO A 381 6.34 -8.43 -21.33
CA PRO A 381 5.83 -8.81 -22.66
C PRO A 381 4.32 -8.63 -22.81
N ASN A 382 3.57 -8.69 -21.71
CA ASN A 382 2.11 -8.57 -21.72
C ASN A 382 1.62 -7.13 -21.59
N CYS A 383 2.45 -6.20 -21.13
CA CYS A 383 2.06 -4.80 -20.88
C CYS A 383 1.72 -4.06 -22.19
N GLN A 384 2.55 -4.14 -23.21
CA GLN A 384 2.30 -3.47 -24.48
C GLN A 384 1.10 -4.04 -25.23
N PRO A 385 0.91 -5.38 -25.34
CA PRO A 385 -0.30 -5.96 -25.89
C PRO A 385 -1.57 -5.57 -25.14
N TYR A 386 -1.52 -5.45 -23.80
CA TYR A 386 -2.62 -4.96 -22.98
C TYR A 386 -3.02 -3.54 -23.38
N VAL A 387 -2.06 -2.60 -23.37
CA VAL A 387 -2.29 -1.21 -23.76
C VAL A 387 -2.82 -1.11 -25.18
N ASN A 388 -2.24 -1.84 -26.14
CA ASN A 388 -2.69 -1.86 -27.53
C ASN A 388 -4.13 -2.37 -27.67
N SER A 389 -4.49 -3.41 -26.91
CA SER A 389 -5.85 -3.96 -26.94
C SER A 389 -6.87 -2.98 -26.37
N LEU A 390 -6.53 -2.29 -25.28
CA LEU A 390 -7.37 -1.24 -24.69
C LEU A 390 -7.54 -0.06 -25.65
N SER A 391 -6.44 0.45 -26.22
CA SER A 391 -6.47 1.56 -27.19
C SER A 391 -7.27 1.22 -28.44
N LYS A 392 -7.14 -0.01 -28.97
CA LYS A 392 -7.96 -0.48 -30.11
C LYS A 392 -9.45 -0.52 -29.77
N ARG A 393 -9.80 -0.94 -28.54
CA ARG A 393 -11.19 -0.94 -28.08
C ARG A 393 -11.72 0.49 -28.01
N GLU A 394 -11.00 1.40 -27.34
CA GLU A 394 -11.41 2.80 -27.21
C GLU A 394 -11.56 3.48 -28.56
N PHE A 395 -10.63 3.28 -29.46
CA PHE A 395 -10.69 3.84 -30.84
C PHE A 395 -11.92 3.32 -31.62
N LYS A 396 -12.21 2.01 -31.55
CA LYS A 396 -13.43 1.45 -32.21
C LYS A 396 -14.71 2.06 -31.63
N LEU A 397 -14.77 2.23 -30.31
CA LEU A 397 -15.92 2.85 -29.67
C LEU A 397 -16.12 4.31 -30.06
N GLN A 398 -15.03 5.08 -30.24
CA GLN A 398 -15.08 6.46 -30.71
C GLN A 398 -15.60 6.56 -32.16
N ILE A 399 -15.08 5.71 -33.06
CA ILE A 399 -15.59 5.66 -34.46
C ILE A 399 -17.09 5.31 -34.46
N LEU A 400 -17.52 4.32 -33.71
CA LEU A 400 -18.93 3.95 -33.57
C LEU A 400 -19.76 5.11 -33.01
N ASN A 401 -19.24 5.85 -32.05
CA ASN A 401 -19.91 7.00 -31.47
C ASN A 401 -20.15 8.10 -32.51
N GLU A 402 -19.17 8.38 -33.35
CA GLU A 402 -19.31 9.33 -34.46
C GLU A 402 -20.36 8.87 -35.47
N GLN A 403 -20.35 7.57 -35.83
CA GLN A 403 -21.34 6.99 -36.76
C GLN A 403 -22.75 7.04 -36.20
N ILE A 404 -22.95 6.76 -34.91
CA ILE A 404 -24.25 6.81 -34.25
C ILE A 404 -24.75 8.24 -34.15
N LEU A 405 -23.88 9.20 -33.81
CA LEU A 405 -24.18 10.63 -33.79
C LEU A 405 -24.63 11.11 -35.19
N TYR A 406 -23.92 10.70 -36.25
CA TYR A 406 -24.29 11.07 -37.63
C TYR A 406 -25.66 10.53 -38.04
N ARG A 407 -26.04 9.31 -37.59
CA ARG A 407 -27.31 8.69 -37.87
C ARG A 407 -28.48 9.15 -37.02
N GLY A 408 -28.21 9.95 -35.95
CA GLY A 408 -29.26 10.44 -35.06
C GLY A 408 -29.97 9.33 -34.24
N VAL A 409 -29.35 8.16 -34.09
CA VAL A 409 -29.95 7.03 -33.36
C VAL A 409 -29.61 7.15 -31.88
N SER A 410 -30.63 7.26 -31.01
CA SER A 410 -30.52 7.16 -29.57
C SER A 410 -30.81 5.73 -29.06
N ASP A 411 -30.37 5.37 -27.87
CA ASP A 411 -30.67 4.11 -27.17
C ASP A 411 -30.13 2.80 -27.79
N THR A 412 -29.00 2.91 -28.47
CA THR A 412 -28.31 1.72 -28.99
C THR A 412 -27.48 1.03 -27.91
N LEU A 413 -27.63 -0.29 -27.76
CA LEU A 413 -26.73 -1.11 -26.94
C LEU A 413 -25.66 -1.75 -27.82
N VAL A 414 -24.41 -1.49 -27.54
CA VAL A 414 -23.25 -2.05 -28.25
C VAL A 414 -22.59 -3.14 -27.42
N TYR A 415 -22.52 -4.33 -27.97
CA TYR A 415 -21.77 -5.43 -27.37
C TYR A 415 -20.32 -5.40 -27.83
N ILE A 416 -19.41 -5.42 -26.88
CA ILE A 416 -17.95 -5.41 -27.10
C ILE A 416 -17.32 -6.73 -26.65
N GLN A 417 -16.29 -7.14 -27.34
CA GLN A 417 -15.51 -8.30 -26.96
C GLN A 417 -14.69 -8.00 -25.70
N PRO A 418 -14.57 -8.97 -24.76
CA PRO A 418 -13.67 -8.81 -23.61
C PRO A 418 -12.24 -8.64 -24.07
N LEU A 419 -11.41 -8.01 -23.23
CA LEU A 419 -9.98 -7.95 -23.48
C LEU A 419 -9.37 -9.35 -23.45
N PRO A 420 -8.29 -9.61 -24.21
CA PRO A 420 -7.53 -10.86 -24.09
C PRO A 420 -7.08 -11.09 -22.63
N ASP A 421 -7.01 -12.34 -22.21
CA ASP A 421 -6.55 -12.69 -20.87
C ASP A 421 -5.01 -12.62 -20.79
N PHE A 422 -4.49 -11.55 -20.20
CA PHE A 422 -3.06 -11.33 -19.98
C PHE A 422 -2.57 -11.83 -18.61
N LYS A 423 -3.49 -12.35 -17.79
CA LYS A 423 -3.17 -12.86 -16.46
C LYS A 423 -2.39 -14.18 -16.56
N TYR A 424 -1.46 -14.36 -15.64
CA TYR A 424 -0.67 -15.59 -15.54
C TYR A 424 -0.65 -16.11 -14.09
N LYS A 425 -0.25 -17.36 -13.91
CA LYS A 425 -0.03 -17.93 -12.58
C LYS A 425 1.41 -17.66 -12.15
N ASP A 426 1.57 -17.01 -11.00
CA ASP A 426 2.84 -16.91 -10.30
C ASP A 426 2.87 -17.88 -9.10
N LEU A 427 3.98 -17.89 -8.37
CA LEU A 427 4.13 -18.75 -7.18
C LEU A 427 3.09 -18.42 -6.09
N ASN A 428 2.71 -17.15 -5.94
CA ASN A 428 1.69 -16.74 -4.98
C ASN A 428 0.32 -17.26 -5.39
N CYS A 429 -0.01 -17.20 -6.68
CA CYS A 429 -1.27 -17.75 -7.21
C CYS A 429 -1.37 -19.27 -6.98
N ILE A 430 -0.27 -20.00 -7.22
CA ILE A 430 -0.20 -21.44 -6.97
C ILE A 430 -0.40 -21.74 -5.48
N TYR A 431 0.26 -20.98 -4.61
CA TYR A 431 0.08 -21.09 -3.16
C TYR A 431 -1.38 -20.82 -2.74
N LEU A 432 -1.99 -19.75 -3.27
CA LEU A 432 -3.38 -19.39 -2.96
C LEU A 432 -4.38 -20.44 -3.45
N ASP A 433 -4.18 -20.99 -4.67
CA ASP A 433 -5.01 -22.08 -5.21
C ASP A 433 -4.93 -23.31 -4.28
N TYR A 434 -3.72 -23.65 -3.78
CA TYR A 434 -3.52 -24.75 -2.86
C TYR A 434 -4.21 -24.50 -1.52
N MET A 435 -4.03 -23.32 -0.91
CA MET A 435 -4.65 -22.98 0.36
C MET A 435 -6.17 -22.94 0.27
N GLU A 436 -6.73 -22.38 -0.81
CA GLU A 436 -8.17 -22.39 -1.08
C GLU A 436 -8.72 -23.81 -1.15
N SER A 437 -7.99 -24.74 -1.77
CA SER A 437 -8.39 -26.14 -1.87
C SER A 437 -8.41 -26.87 -0.53
N LEU A 438 -7.55 -26.47 0.41
CA LEU A 438 -7.51 -27.03 1.76
C LEU A 438 -8.64 -26.51 2.65
N ILE A 439 -8.97 -25.21 2.52
CA ILE A 439 -9.97 -24.54 3.37
C ILE A 439 -11.39 -24.86 2.91
N TYR A 440 -11.59 -24.98 1.60
CA TYR A 440 -12.89 -25.21 0.96
C TYR A 440 -12.86 -26.43 0.04
N PRO A 441 -12.63 -27.65 0.58
CA PRO A 441 -12.45 -28.87 -0.24
C PRO A 441 -13.68 -29.22 -1.09
N ASN A 442 -14.88 -28.83 -0.63
CA ASN A 442 -16.15 -29.17 -1.27
C ASN A 442 -16.72 -28.04 -2.16
N ARG A 443 -15.93 -27.01 -2.47
CA ARG A 443 -16.40 -25.91 -3.30
C ARG A 443 -16.54 -26.35 -4.77
N GLU A 444 -17.74 -26.26 -5.32
CA GLU A 444 -18.04 -26.66 -6.71
C GLU A 444 -17.20 -25.91 -7.75
N LYS A 445 -16.97 -24.62 -7.55
CA LYS A 445 -16.08 -23.81 -8.40
C LYS A 445 -14.81 -23.43 -7.64
N LYS A 446 -13.70 -24.10 -7.96
CA LYS A 446 -12.37 -23.69 -7.47
C LYS A 446 -12.02 -22.31 -7.99
N ILE A 447 -11.58 -21.43 -7.11
CA ILE A 447 -11.02 -20.14 -7.51
C ILE A 447 -9.69 -20.43 -8.21
N ASN A 448 -9.52 -19.87 -9.40
CA ASN A 448 -8.29 -19.97 -10.17
C ASN A 448 -7.58 -18.62 -10.09
N PHE A 449 -6.71 -18.48 -9.08
CA PHE A 449 -5.96 -17.25 -8.88
C PHE A 449 -5.01 -17.03 -10.06
N LYS A 450 -5.08 -15.84 -10.64
CA LYS A 450 -4.20 -15.38 -11.70
C LYS A 450 -3.76 -13.96 -11.40
N TYR A 451 -2.53 -13.64 -11.74
CA TYR A 451 -1.90 -12.38 -11.47
C TYR A 451 -1.64 -11.58 -12.76
N PHE A 452 -1.80 -10.27 -12.65
CA PHE A 452 -1.34 -9.27 -13.60
C PHE A 452 -1.00 -7.99 -12.82
N PRO A 453 0.06 -7.22 -13.18
CA PRO A 453 0.51 -6.08 -12.38
C PRO A 453 -0.52 -4.95 -12.26
N PHE A 454 -1.43 -4.85 -13.22
CA PHE A 454 -2.50 -3.84 -13.22
C PHE A 454 -3.83 -4.45 -12.80
N LEU A 455 -4.73 -3.61 -12.28
CA LEU A 455 -6.09 -4.05 -12.05
C LEU A 455 -6.72 -4.39 -13.41
N TYR A 456 -6.94 -5.67 -13.61
CA TYR A 456 -7.57 -6.21 -14.80
C TYR A 456 -9.04 -6.42 -14.51
N ASP A 457 -9.79 -5.31 -14.43
CA ASP A 457 -11.22 -5.39 -14.21
C ASP A 457 -11.93 -5.13 -15.53
N GLU A 458 -12.72 -6.11 -15.96
CA GLU A 458 -13.42 -6.04 -17.22
C GLU A 458 -14.78 -5.35 -17.02
N LEU A 459 -15.30 -4.76 -18.09
CA LEU A 459 -16.66 -4.26 -18.12
C LEU A 459 -17.66 -5.42 -17.89
N SER A 460 -18.87 -5.12 -17.49
CA SER A 460 -19.92 -6.10 -17.19
C SER A 460 -20.75 -6.46 -18.45
N SER A 461 -21.34 -7.63 -18.43
CA SER A 461 -22.40 -8.00 -19.38
C SER A 461 -23.73 -7.25 -19.12
N ASP A 462 -23.92 -6.72 -17.92
CA ASP A 462 -25.03 -5.84 -17.56
C ASP A 462 -24.69 -4.39 -17.92
N LYS A 463 -25.44 -3.79 -18.86
CA LYS A 463 -25.25 -2.39 -19.28
C LYS A 463 -25.43 -1.38 -18.15
N ASN A 464 -26.23 -1.70 -17.14
CA ASN A 464 -26.49 -0.84 -16.00
C ASN A 464 -25.44 -0.96 -14.90
N ASN A 465 -24.45 -1.84 -15.06
CA ASN A 465 -23.34 -1.92 -14.10
C ASN A 465 -22.55 -0.61 -14.07
N PHE A 466 -22.19 -0.16 -12.86
CA PHE A 466 -21.49 1.10 -12.65
C PHE A 466 -20.19 1.25 -13.48
N ARG A 467 -19.50 0.15 -13.77
CA ARG A 467 -18.28 0.14 -14.60
C ARG A 467 -18.60 0.55 -16.03
N ASN A 468 -19.65 -0.01 -16.61
CA ASN A 468 -20.09 0.29 -17.98
C ASN A 468 -20.56 1.74 -18.08
N ILE A 469 -21.34 2.20 -17.09
CA ILE A 469 -21.81 3.58 -17.01
C ILE A 469 -20.63 4.56 -16.90
N SER A 470 -19.68 4.28 -16.01
CA SER A 470 -18.51 5.14 -15.78
C SER A 470 -17.58 5.17 -16.99
N TYR A 471 -17.36 4.04 -17.66
CA TYR A 471 -16.55 3.95 -18.87
C TYR A 471 -17.18 4.67 -20.05
N LYS A 472 -18.51 4.47 -20.26
CA LYS A 472 -19.32 5.22 -21.23
C LYS A 472 -19.16 6.72 -21.03
N LYS A 473 -19.34 7.20 -19.81
CA LYS A 473 -19.25 8.61 -19.45
C LYS A 473 -17.85 9.17 -19.70
N ARG A 474 -16.80 8.46 -19.30
CA ARG A 474 -15.40 8.85 -19.55
C ARG A 474 -15.10 9.05 -21.03
N LEU A 475 -15.62 8.17 -21.89
CA LEU A 475 -15.43 8.24 -23.36
C LEU A 475 -16.47 9.12 -24.06
N ASN A 476 -17.41 9.72 -23.33
CA ASN A 476 -18.53 10.52 -23.88
C ASN A 476 -19.34 9.79 -24.95
N LEU A 477 -19.60 8.47 -24.74
CA LEU A 477 -20.36 7.66 -25.69
C LEU A 477 -21.85 7.96 -25.61
N LYS A 478 -22.54 8.02 -26.75
CA LYS A 478 -24.00 8.27 -26.84
C LYS A 478 -24.83 6.99 -26.83
N PHE A 479 -24.20 5.83 -26.63
CA PHE A 479 -24.83 4.51 -26.58
C PHE A 479 -24.39 3.74 -25.34
N ASP A 480 -25.17 2.75 -24.96
CA ASP A 480 -24.82 1.84 -23.86
C ASP A 480 -23.85 0.77 -24.32
N ILE A 481 -23.04 0.28 -23.40
CA ILE A 481 -22.06 -0.78 -23.67
C ILE A 481 -22.26 -1.96 -22.72
N ALA A 482 -22.03 -3.16 -23.23
CA ALA A 482 -21.97 -4.40 -22.45
C ALA A 482 -20.94 -5.34 -23.06
N ILE A 483 -20.36 -6.23 -22.25
CA ILE A 483 -19.49 -7.30 -22.76
C ILE A 483 -20.33 -8.47 -23.22
N VAL A 484 -19.93 -9.08 -24.33
CA VAL A 484 -20.48 -10.38 -24.75
C VAL A 484 -20.18 -11.40 -23.66
N SER A 485 -21.23 -11.98 -23.06
CA SER A 485 -21.07 -13.09 -22.12
C SER A 485 -20.45 -14.28 -22.84
N LYS A 486 -19.38 -14.82 -22.28
CA LYS A 486 -18.77 -16.08 -22.78
C LYS A 486 -19.65 -17.25 -22.47
#